data_7937045936636b2c9a9901456714f235
#
_entry.id   7937045936636b2c9a9901456714f235
#
_cell.length_a   1.000
_cell.length_b   1.000
_cell.length_c   1.000
_cell.angle_alpha   90.00
_cell.angle_beta   90.00
_cell.angle_gamma   90.00
#
_symmetry.space_group_name_H-M   'P 1'
#
loop_
_entity.id
_entity.type
_entity.pdbx_description
1 polymer ?
#
loop_
_entity_poly.entity_id
_entity_poly.type
_entity_poly.pdbx_seq_one_letter_code
_entity_poly.pdbx_strand_id
1 'polypeptide(L)'
;MTGLQGLIIGVANKRSISWAIAQAAQASGARLALTYPSQRLEENVRELAEKLENPLVLPCDVGSDDQIAALASSLDREFGGLDFLVHGAAFAPSSALDNPFLQTTREDFRIALDVSTYSLIAIARAVQPLMEKRGGGSILTLSYLGGTRVFQGYKVMGVAKA
;
A
#
# COMPACT_ATOMS: atom_id res chain seq x y z
N MET A 1 -4.45 -13.48 15.32
CA MET A 1 -4.55 -12.00 15.21
C MET A 1 -5.94 -11.50 15.64
N THR A 2 -6.67 -12.28 16.41
CA THR A 2 -8.04 -11.94 16.87
C THR A 2 -8.07 -10.58 17.58
N GLY A 3 -8.99 -9.70 17.17
CA GLY A 3 -9.13 -8.36 17.73
C GLY A 3 -8.12 -7.33 17.20
N LEU A 4 -7.17 -7.72 16.33
CA LEU A 4 -6.27 -6.79 15.66
C LEU A 4 -6.93 -6.17 14.42
N GLN A 5 -6.61 -4.91 14.18
CA GLN A 5 -7.10 -4.10 13.08
C GLN A 5 -5.94 -3.70 12.15
N GLY A 6 -6.05 -4.02 10.88
CA GLY A 6 -4.98 -3.81 9.90
C GLY A 6 -5.39 -3.01 8.68
N LEU A 7 -4.48 -2.15 8.21
CA LEU A 7 -4.57 -1.50 6.91
C LEU A 7 -3.65 -2.20 5.92
N ILE A 8 -4.19 -2.60 4.76
CA ILE A 8 -3.41 -3.23 3.70
C ILE A 8 -3.56 -2.44 2.40
N ILE A 9 -2.45 -1.89 1.94
CA ILE A 9 -2.32 -1.10 0.71
C ILE A 9 -1.66 -1.95 -0.38
N GLY A 10 -2.07 -1.74 -1.64
CA GLY A 10 -1.47 -2.41 -2.79
C GLY A 10 -2.20 -3.68 -3.24
N VAL A 11 -3.43 -3.89 -2.81
CA VAL A 11 -4.31 -4.89 -3.41
C VAL A 11 -4.84 -4.36 -4.74
N ALA A 12 -4.52 -5.02 -5.85
CA ALA A 12 -4.98 -4.64 -7.19
C ALA A 12 -5.74 -5.78 -7.89
N ASN A 13 -5.37 -7.03 -7.61
CA ASN A 13 -5.99 -8.23 -8.18
C ASN A 13 -5.62 -9.48 -7.35
N LYS A 14 -6.18 -10.64 -7.72
CA LYS A 14 -5.97 -11.92 -7.02
C LYS A 14 -4.50 -12.42 -6.96
N ARG A 15 -3.61 -11.84 -7.75
CA ARG A 15 -2.16 -12.18 -7.77
C ARG A 15 -1.33 -11.21 -6.94
N SER A 16 -1.92 -10.16 -6.38
CA SER A 16 -1.20 -9.22 -5.52
C SER A 16 -0.69 -9.91 -4.25
N ILE A 17 0.56 -9.69 -3.90
CA ILE A 17 1.14 -10.19 -2.62
C ILE A 17 0.32 -9.63 -1.45
N SER A 18 -0.06 -8.34 -1.50
CA SER A 18 -0.92 -7.71 -0.50
C SER A 18 -2.26 -8.44 -0.34
N TRP A 19 -2.81 -9.02 -1.42
CA TRP A 19 -4.03 -9.83 -1.33
C TRP A 19 -3.80 -11.13 -0.55
N ALA A 20 -2.71 -11.83 -0.82
CA ALA A 20 -2.37 -13.05 -0.07
C ALA A 20 -2.13 -12.75 1.43
N ILE A 21 -1.51 -11.60 1.73
CA ILE A 21 -1.33 -11.14 3.11
C ILE A 21 -2.70 -10.83 3.75
N ALA A 22 -3.61 -10.18 3.04
CA ALA A 22 -4.95 -9.89 3.55
C ALA A 22 -5.70 -11.18 3.93
N GLN A 23 -5.68 -12.19 3.05
CA GLN A 23 -6.31 -13.47 3.32
C GLN A 23 -5.70 -14.17 4.57
N ALA A 24 -4.37 -14.17 4.68
CA ALA A 24 -3.68 -14.79 5.80
C ALA A 24 -3.95 -14.04 7.14
N ALA A 25 -3.94 -12.72 7.12
CA ALA A 25 -4.23 -11.90 8.29
C ALA A 25 -5.67 -12.11 8.78
N GLN A 26 -6.63 -12.15 7.87
CA GLN A 26 -8.02 -12.42 8.25
C GLN A 26 -8.22 -13.87 8.73
N ALA A 27 -7.65 -14.85 8.06
CA ALA A 27 -7.69 -16.24 8.52
C ALA A 27 -7.13 -16.39 9.95
N SER A 28 -6.27 -15.46 10.36
CA SER A 28 -5.74 -15.34 11.72
C SER A 28 -6.62 -14.48 12.65
N GLY A 29 -7.79 -14.00 12.20
CA GLY A 29 -8.78 -13.28 12.99
C GLY A 29 -8.62 -11.75 13.01
N ALA A 30 -7.84 -11.15 12.10
CA ALA A 30 -7.74 -9.70 12.01
C ALA A 30 -8.92 -9.09 11.23
N ARG A 31 -9.38 -7.90 11.64
CA ARG A 31 -10.29 -7.05 10.88
C ARG A 31 -9.48 -6.15 9.96
N LEU A 32 -9.87 -6.02 8.69
CA LEU A 32 -9.04 -5.40 7.66
C LEU A 32 -9.70 -4.20 7.00
N ALA A 33 -8.87 -3.21 6.68
CA ALA A 33 -9.15 -2.17 5.70
C ALA A 33 -8.25 -2.39 4.47
N LEU A 34 -8.84 -2.35 3.28
CA LEU A 34 -8.16 -2.41 1.99
C LEU A 34 -8.32 -1.06 1.28
N THR A 35 -7.35 -0.69 0.46
CA THR A 35 -7.45 0.54 -0.34
C THR A 35 -7.38 0.26 -1.83
N TYR A 36 -8.00 1.16 -2.61
CA TYR A 36 -7.84 1.23 -4.05
C TYR A 36 -7.41 2.65 -4.48
N PRO A 37 -6.45 2.79 -5.42
CA PRO A 37 -5.89 4.09 -5.77
C PRO A 37 -6.70 4.86 -6.84
N SER A 38 -7.65 4.20 -7.51
CA SER A 38 -8.44 4.80 -8.58
C SER A 38 -9.73 4.03 -8.82
N GLN A 39 -10.72 4.69 -9.38
CA GLN A 39 -12.00 4.09 -9.75
C GLN A 39 -11.85 2.84 -10.64
N ARG A 40 -10.82 2.82 -11.51
CA ARG A 40 -10.52 1.65 -12.37
C ARG A 40 -10.21 0.38 -11.57
N LEU A 41 -9.64 0.50 -10.37
CA LEU A 41 -9.29 -0.65 -9.52
C LEU A 41 -10.31 -0.90 -8.42
N GLU A 42 -11.27 -0.01 -8.22
CA GLU A 42 -12.28 -0.14 -7.17
C GLU A 42 -13.07 -1.44 -7.27
N GLU A 43 -13.63 -1.75 -8.45
CA GLU A 43 -14.43 -2.96 -8.67
C GLU A 43 -13.63 -4.23 -8.34
N ASN A 44 -12.40 -4.33 -8.83
CA ASN A 44 -11.53 -5.47 -8.55
C ASN A 44 -11.27 -5.66 -7.05
N VAL A 45 -11.00 -4.55 -6.34
CA VAL A 45 -10.70 -4.61 -4.89
C VAL A 45 -11.96 -4.96 -4.10
N ARG A 46 -13.13 -4.43 -4.48
CA ARG A 46 -14.40 -4.76 -3.84
C ARG A 46 -14.79 -6.22 -4.04
N GLU A 47 -14.66 -6.76 -5.27
CA GLU A 47 -14.90 -8.18 -5.56
C GLU A 47 -14.01 -9.10 -4.71
N LEU A 48 -12.74 -8.74 -4.53
CA LEU A 48 -11.85 -9.48 -3.66
C LEU A 48 -12.27 -9.35 -2.18
N ALA A 49 -12.65 -8.16 -1.77
CA ALA A 49 -13.07 -7.89 -0.39
C ALA A 49 -14.32 -8.68 0.02
N GLU A 50 -15.23 -9.01 -0.91
CA GLU A 50 -16.38 -9.88 -0.64
C GLU A 50 -16.01 -11.26 -0.08
N LYS A 51 -14.75 -11.68 -0.30
CA LYS A 51 -14.21 -12.96 0.23
C LYS A 51 -13.69 -12.84 1.65
N LEU A 52 -13.71 -11.64 2.19
CA LEU A 52 -13.26 -11.33 3.54
C LEU A 52 -14.47 -11.05 4.44
N GLU A 53 -14.28 -11.20 5.74
CA GLU A 53 -15.32 -10.94 6.73
C GLU A 53 -15.30 -9.46 7.15
N ASN A 54 -16.36 -8.72 6.81
CA ASN A 54 -16.56 -7.30 7.18
C ASN A 54 -15.36 -6.38 6.93
N PRO A 55 -14.71 -6.43 5.75
CA PRO A 55 -13.59 -5.55 5.44
C PRO A 55 -14.09 -4.12 5.19
N LEU A 56 -13.27 -3.12 5.51
CA LEU A 56 -13.43 -1.78 4.97
C LEU A 56 -12.74 -1.71 3.60
N VAL A 57 -13.36 -1.04 2.63
CA VAL A 57 -12.76 -0.76 1.33
C VAL A 57 -12.84 0.74 1.08
N LEU A 58 -11.69 1.40 1.06
CA LEU A 58 -11.56 2.85 1.07
C LEU A 58 -10.76 3.36 -0.14
N PRO A 59 -11.13 4.49 -0.75
CA PRO A 59 -10.30 5.12 -1.77
C PRO A 59 -9.02 5.68 -1.13
N CYS A 60 -7.88 5.49 -1.78
CA CYS A 60 -6.63 6.17 -1.41
C CYS A 60 -5.61 6.06 -2.53
N ASP A 61 -5.39 7.17 -3.25
CA ASP A 61 -4.18 7.38 -4.02
C ASP A 61 -3.09 7.83 -3.05
N VAL A 62 -2.04 7.01 -2.92
CA VAL A 62 -0.92 7.26 -2.00
C VAL A 62 -0.03 8.44 -2.44
N GLY A 63 -0.24 8.98 -3.65
CA GLY A 63 0.36 10.23 -4.13
C GLY A 63 -0.45 11.49 -3.76
N SER A 64 -1.53 11.36 -2.98
CA SER A 64 -2.40 12.47 -2.59
C SER A 64 -2.48 12.60 -1.07
N ASP A 65 -1.89 13.65 -0.51
CA ASP A 65 -1.94 13.93 0.93
C ASP A 65 -3.38 14.08 1.44
N ASP A 66 -4.28 14.68 0.65
CA ASP A 66 -5.70 14.83 1.01
C ASP A 66 -6.40 13.47 1.13
N GLN A 67 -6.12 12.53 0.20
CA GLN A 67 -6.70 11.19 0.26
C GLN A 67 -6.10 10.37 1.41
N ILE A 68 -4.83 10.55 1.71
CA ILE A 68 -4.17 9.94 2.87
C ILE A 68 -4.81 10.44 4.18
N ALA A 69 -5.06 11.74 4.29
CA ALA A 69 -5.74 12.32 5.46
C ALA A 69 -7.18 11.81 5.59
N ALA A 70 -7.92 11.71 4.49
CA ALA A 70 -9.28 11.17 4.46
C ALA A 70 -9.31 9.69 4.84
N LEU A 71 -8.31 8.90 4.39
CA LEU A 71 -8.13 7.51 4.78
C LEU A 71 -7.93 7.38 6.29
N ALA A 72 -7.00 8.14 6.88
CA ALA A 72 -6.73 8.12 8.31
C ALA A 72 -7.98 8.49 9.14
N SER A 73 -8.72 9.51 8.70
CA SER A 73 -9.98 9.93 9.34
C SER A 73 -11.06 8.85 9.29
N SER A 74 -11.15 8.13 8.16
CA SER A 74 -12.09 7.02 8.00
C SER A 74 -11.72 5.83 8.88
N LEU A 75 -10.42 5.49 8.96
CA LEU A 75 -9.92 4.45 9.86
C LEU A 75 -10.18 4.79 11.33
N ASP A 76 -9.99 6.04 11.72
CA ASP A 76 -10.29 6.47 13.09
C ASP A 76 -11.77 6.27 13.44
N ARG A 77 -12.66 6.69 12.55
CA ARG A 77 -14.11 6.56 12.77
C ARG A 77 -14.58 5.10 12.83
N GLU A 78 -14.04 4.23 11.97
CA GLU A 78 -14.52 2.85 11.79
C GLU A 78 -13.80 1.84 12.70
N PHE A 79 -12.53 2.09 12.99
CA PHE A 79 -11.67 1.21 13.80
C PHE A 79 -11.36 1.80 15.18
N GLY A 80 -11.26 3.12 15.30
CA GLY A 80 -10.84 3.80 16.54
C GLY A 80 -9.35 3.64 16.84
N GLY A 81 -8.62 2.86 16.06
CA GLY A 81 -7.17 2.61 16.19
C GLY A 81 -6.68 1.61 15.16
N LEU A 82 -5.37 1.40 15.09
CA LEU A 82 -4.75 0.51 14.10
C LEU A 82 -3.60 -0.27 14.74
N ASP A 83 -3.54 -1.58 14.51
CA ASP A 83 -2.50 -2.44 15.07
C ASP A 83 -1.37 -2.71 14.06
N PHE A 84 -1.69 -2.72 12.76
CA PHE A 84 -0.66 -2.92 11.72
C PHE A 84 -1.00 -2.27 10.39
N LEU A 85 0.07 -1.93 9.67
CA LEU A 85 0.06 -1.45 8.29
C LEU A 85 0.87 -2.40 7.41
N VAL A 86 0.30 -2.84 6.29
CA VAL A 86 1.04 -3.47 5.18
C VAL A 86 1.06 -2.49 4.01
N HIS A 87 2.24 -1.94 3.74
CA HIS A 87 2.47 -1.03 2.64
C HIS A 87 3.01 -1.78 1.42
N GLY A 88 2.12 -2.12 0.50
CA GLY A 88 2.44 -2.81 -0.75
C GLY A 88 2.31 -1.93 -2.00
N ALA A 89 2.24 -0.60 -1.83
CA ALA A 89 2.20 0.31 -2.98
C ALA A 89 3.52 0.30 -3.74
N ALA A 90 3.45 0.19 -5.05
CA ALA A 90 4.59 0.30 -5.96
C ALA A 90 4.08 0.63 -7.36
N PHE A 91 4.65 1.65 -7.97
CA PHE A 91 4.32 2.06 -9.32
C PHE A 91 5.48 2.79 -9.97
N ALA A 92 5.69 2.53 -11.26
CA ALA A 92 6.48 3.37 -12.15
C ALA A 92 5.76 3.44 -13.50
N PRO A 93 5.83 4.58 -14.22
CA PRO A 93 5.33 4.64 -15.59
C PRO A 93 6.00 3.58 -16.48
N SER A 94 5.28 3.06 -17.48
CA SER A 94 5.81 2.06 -18.40
C SER A 94 7.05 2.58 -19.14
N SER A 95 7.09 3.87 -19.48
CA SER A 95 8.27 4.53 -20.07
C SER A 95 9.54 4.36 -19.24
N ALA A 96 9.43 4.40 -17.92
CA ALA A 96 10.56 4.21 -17.00
C ALA A 96 11.05 2.76 -16.93
N LEU A 97 10.22 1.80 -17.32
CA LEU A 97 10.54 0.37 -17.31
C LEU A 97 10.91 -0.17 -18.70
N ASP A 98 10.27 0.33 -19.76
CA ASP A 98 10.45 -0.17 -21.13
C ASP A 98 11.63 0.51 -21.83
N ASN A 99 11.79 1.83 -21.69
CA ASN A 99 12.87 2.58 -22.34
C ASN A 99 14.24 2.30 -21.68
N PRO A 100 15.37 2.53 -22.38
CA PRO A 100 16.71 2.47 -21.80
C PRO A 100 16.80 3.32 -20.52
N PHE A 101 17.56 2.85 -19.52
CA PHE A 101 17.66 3.54 -18.21
C PHE A 101 18.08 5.03 -18.33
N LEU A 102 18.99 5.36 -19.25
CA LEU A 102 19.42 6.74 -19.48
C LEU A 102 18.34 7.66 -20.06
N GLN A 103 17.23 7.11 -20.52
CA GLN A 103 16.07 7.86 -21.00
C GLN A 103 15.01 8.07 -19.90
N THR A 104 15.26 7.62 -18.67
CA THR A 104 14.38 7.91 -17.54
C THR A 104 14.25 9.42 -17.36
N THR A 105 13.04 9.93 -17.52
CA THR A 105 12.77 11.37 -17.33
C THR A 105 12.77 11.73 -15.85
N ARG A 106 12.93 13.02 -15.55
CA ARG A 106 12.77 13.54 -14.16
C ARG A 106 11.40 13.22 -13.60
N GLU A 107 10.36 13.28 -14.43
CA GLU A 107 9.00 12.99 -14.02
C GLU A 107 8.78 11.49 -13.74
N ASP A 108 9.27 10.61 -14.60
CA ASP A 108 9.23 9.15 -14.35
C ASP A 108 9.91 8.80 -13.03
N PHE A 109 11.08 9.39 -12.77
CA PHE A 109 11.83 9.21 -11.53
C PHE A 109 11.02 9.71 -10.32
N ARG A 110 10.47 10.94 -10.42
CA ARG A 110 9.65 11.54 -9.38
C ARG A 110 8.45 10.66 -9.02
N ILE A 111 7.68 10.22 -10.02
CA ILE A 111 6.49 9.38 -9.82
C ILE A 111 6.88 8.04 -9.17
N ALA A 112 7.94 7.40 -9.66
CA ALA A 112 8.37 6.11 -9.13
C ALA A 112 8.77 6.19 -7.66
N LEU A 113 9.54 7.22 -7.26
CA LEU A 113 9.95 7.44 -5.87
C LEU A 113 8.79 7.90 -4.99
N ASP A 114 7.95 8.79 -5.48
CA ASP A 114 6.79 9.31 -4.75
C ASP A 114 5.84 8.16 -4.35
N VAL A 115 5.39 7.39 -5.33
CA VAL A 115 4.42 6.31 -5.09
C VAL A 115 5.05 5.09 -4.41
N SER A 116 6.31 4.74 -4.71
CA SER A 116 6.88 3.47 -4.25
C SER A 116 7.75 3.61 -3.00
N THR A 117 8.09 4.84 -2.59
CA THR A 117 9.00 5.10 -1.47
C THR A 117 8.42 6.13 -0.51
N TYR A 118 8.17 7.37 -0.97
CA TYR A 118 7.69 8.44 -0.10
C TYR A 118 6.32 8.13 0.50
N SER A 119 5.46 7.47 -0.23
CA SER A 119 4.14 7.08 0.24
C SER A 119 4.17 6.25 1.54
N LEU A 120 5.22 5.46 1.77
CA LEU A 120 5.41 4.76 3.05
C LEU A 120 5.52 5.76 4.21
N ILE A 121 6.30 6.84 4.02
CA ILE A 121 6.48 7.89 5.04
C ILE A 121 5.16 8.62 5.27
N ALA A 122 4.48 9.02 4.19
CA ALA A 122 3.22 9.76 4.27
C ALA A 122 2.13 8.95 4.98
N ILE A 123 1.94 7.69 4.60
CA ILE A 123 0.95 6.80 5.22
C ILE A 123 1.33 6.49 6.67
N ALA A 124 2.59 6.16 6.96
CA ALA A 124 3.04 5.88 8.33
C ALA A 124 2.78 7.07 9.26
N ARG A 125 3.10 8.29 8.81
CA ARG A 125 2.77 9.53 9.53
C ARG A 125 1.29 9.69 9.81
N ALA A 126 0.44 9.41 8.81
CA ALA A 126 -1.00 9.57 8.93
C ALA A 126 -1.64 8.56 9.90
N VAL A 127 -1.12 7.32 9.94
CA VAL A 127 -1.67 6.27 10.80
C VAL A 127 -1.00 6.15 12.16
N GLN A 128 0.14 6.81 12.39
CA GLN A 128 0.85 6.79 13.67
C GLN A 128 -0.07 7.10 14.86
N PRO A 129 -0.91 8.17 14.84
CA PRO A 129 -1.79 8.45 15.98
C PRO A 129 -2.80 7.33 16.26
N LEU A 130 -3.23 6.60 15.22
CA LEU A 130 -4.13 5.45 15.36
C LEU A 130 -3.43 4.26 16.01
N MET A 131 -2.15 4.05 15.68
CA MET A 131 -1.32 3.02 16.31
C MET A 131 -1.04 3.36 17.77
N GLU A 132 -0.78 4.63 18.09
CA GLU A 132 -0.57 5.10 19.46
C GLU A 132 -1.80 4.84 20.35
N LYS A 133 -3.02 5.00 19.84
CA LYS A 133 -4.26 4.66 20.53
C LYS A 133 -4.37 3.17 20.93
N ARG A 134 -3.64 2.31 20.20
CA ARG A 134 -3.58 0.86 20.47
C ARG A 134 -2.36 0.45 21.30
N GLY A 135 -1.54 1.42 21.72
CA GLY A 135 -0.31 1.18 22.48
C GLY A 135 0.90 0.83 21.61
N GLY A 136 0.83 1.12 20.32
CA GLY A 136 1.84 0.83 19.32
C GLY A 136 1.29 0.02 18.16
N GLY A 137 2.13 -0.26 17.16
CA GLY A 137 1.74 -1.03 15.98
C GLY A 137 2.94 -1.52 15.18
N SER A 138 2.67 -2.33 14.16
CA SER A 138 3.69 -2.86 13.25
C SER A 138 3.49 -2.32 11.84
N ILE A 139 4.59 -1.90 11.19
CA ILE A 139 4.59 -1.48 9.79
C ILE A 139 5.45 -2.46 8.99
N LEU A 140 4.87 -3.03 7.95
CA LEU A 140 5.54 -3.91 6.99
C LEU A 140 5.45 -3.28 5.60
N THR A 141 6.59 -3.20 4.91
CA THR A 141 6.64 -2.80 3.51
C THR A 141 7.16 -3.94 2.63
N LEU A 142 6.73 -3.95 1.36
CA LEU A 142 7.17 -4.93 0.38
C LEU A 142 8.32 -4.36 -0.44
N SER A 143 9.51 -4.94 -0.31
CA SER A 143 10.66 -4.64 -1.15
C SER A 143 10.95 -5.78 -2.12
N TYR A 144 12.01 -5.64 -2.90
CA TYR A 144 12.44 -6.60 -3.89
C TYR A 144 13.97 -6.66 -3.93
N LEU A 145 14.51 -7.82 -4.28
CA LEU A 145 15.96 -8.02 -4.39
C LEU A 145 16.64 -7.04 -5.37
N GLY A 146 15.85 -6.48 -6.31
CA GLY A 146 16.28 -5.41 -7.21
C GLY A 146 16.67 -4.09 -6.53
N GLY A 147 16.37 -3.90 -5.23
CA GLY A 147 16.89 -2.79 -4.42
C GLY A 147 18.33 -2.98 -3.95
N THR A 148 18.85 -4.21 -3.94
CA THR A 148 20.22 -4.54 -3.51
C THR A 148 21.10 -5.09 -4.64
N ARG A 149 20.50 -5.52 -5.74
CA ARG A 149 21.18 -6.08 -6.93
C ARG A 149 20.55 -5.54 -8.19
N VAL A 150 21.35 -5.42 -9.26
CA VAL A 150 20.86 -5.01 -10.58
C VAL A 150 20.08 -6.15 -11.23
N PHE A 151 18.83 -5.86 -11.58
CA PHE A 151 17.98 -6.74 -12.39
C PHE A 151 17.65 -6.06 -13.70
N GLN A 152 17.78 -6.80 -14.79
CA GLN A 152 17.41 -6.33 -16.12
C GLN A 152 15.92 -5.95 -16.13
N GLY A 153 15.59 -4.77 -16.64
CA GLY A 153 14.22 -4.27 -16.74
C GLY A 153 13.66 -3.63 -15.46
N TYR A 154 14.33 -3.76 -14.30
CA TYR A 154 13.81 -3.17 -13.05
C TYR A 154 14.14 -1.68 -12.87
N LYS A 155 15.26 -1.22 -13.43
CA LYS A 155 15.63 0.19 -13.63
C LYS A 155 15.34 1.12 -12.43
N VAL A 156 14.54 2.17 -12.64
CA VAL A 156 14.19 3.14 -11.58
C VAL A 156 13.52 2.50 -10.37
N MET A 157 12.80 1.40 -10.56
CA MET A 157 12.22 0.67 -9.43
C MET A 157 13.26 0.03 -8.51
N GLY A 158 14.47 -0.27 -9.04
CA GLY A 158 15.60 -0.68 -8.20
C GLY A 158 16.00 0.42 -7.21
N VAL A 159 16.04 1.67 -7.67
CA VAL A 159 16.31 2.84 -6.82
C VAL A 159 15.19 3.04 -5.79
N ALA A 160 13.93 2.92 -6.23
CA ALA A 160 12.77 3.09 -5.36
C ALA A 160 12.61 2.00 -4.30
N LYS A 161 13.23 0.83 -4.48
CA LYS A 161 13.16 -0.31 -3.55
C LYS A 161 14.43 -0.49 -2.71
N ALA A 162 15.45 0.33 -2.97
CA ALA A 162 16.67 0.37 -2.15
C ALA A 162 16.42 1.10 -0.84
#